data_12e10cf6afd5d018bd393c213d71ad0a
#
_entry.id   12e10cf6afd5d018bd393c213d71ad0a
#
_cell.length_a   1.000
_cell.length_b   1.000
_cell.length_c   1.000
_cell.angle_alpha   90.00
_cell.angle_beta   90.00
_cell.angle_gamma   90.00
#
_symmetry.space_group_name_H-M   'P 1'
#
loop_
_entity.id
_entity.type
_entity.pdbx_description
1 polymer ?
#
loop_
_entity_poly.entity_id
_entity_poly.type
_entity_poly.pdbx_seq_one_letter_code
_entity_poly.pdbx_strand_id
1 'polypeptide(L)'
;ASVGTIEHVMSALRAMNIDNVRIEINGGEVPIMDGSAGPFVFLIQSAGIHEQDAAKKFIRVKQPVQVQEGDKMARLEPYDGFRLSFGIDFKHPVVRSSGQSAVMDFSTTSFVREVSRARTFGFMRDVEFMRSRNLALGGSLDNAVVLDEFRVLNNEGLRYDD
;
A
#
# COMPACT_ATOMS: atom_id res chain seq x y z
N ALA A 1 18.37 8.16 -13.04
CA ALA A 1 16.96 8.02 -13.40
C ALA A 1 16.21 7.63 -12.14
N SER A 2 14.98 8.13 -11.95
CA SER A 2 14.06 7.77 -10.87
C SER A 2 12.79 7.21 -11.45
N VAL A 3 12.11 6.37 -10.67
CA VAL A 3 10.81 5.80 -11.01
C VAL A 3 9.86 6.11 -9.86
N GLY A 4 8.70 6.64 -10.19
CA GLY A 4 7.63 6.95 -9.23
C GLY A 4 6.62 5.82 -9.09
N THR A 5 5.69 6.01 -8.14
CA THR A 5 4.50 5.15 -7.92
C THR A 5 4.85 3.65 -7.74
N ILE A 6 5.92 3.39 -6.97
CA ILE A 6 6.44 2.01 -6.78
C ILE A 6 5.77 1.26 -5.64
N GLU A 7 4.98 1.91 -4.78
CA GLU A 7 4.46 1.39 -3.52
C GLU A 7 3.61 0.14 -3.68
N HIS A 8 2.72 0.09 -4.68
CA HIS A 8 1.82 -1.04 -4.88
C HIS A 8 2.55 -2.29 -5.38
N VAL A 9 3.46 -2.14 -6.36
CA VAL A 9 4.26 -3.25 -6.87
C VAL A 9 5.24 -3.76 -5.82
N MET A 10 5.88 -2.87 -5.06
CA MET A 10 6.80 -3.26 -3.98
C MET A 10 6.06 -3.97 -2.85
N SER A 11 4.85 -3.53 -2.51
CA SER A 11 3.98 -4.20 -1.54
C SER A 11 3.65 -5.63 -1.99
N ALA A 12 3.25 -5.81 -3.25
CA ALA A 12 2.96 -7.13 -3.81
C ALA A 12 4.19 -8.04 -3.80
N LEU A 13 5.35 -7.55 -4.28
CA LEU A 13 6.60 -8.31 -4.29
C LEU A 13 7.02 -8.76 -2.89
N ARG A 14 6.95 -7.84 -1.92
CA ARG A 14 7.30 -8.16 -0.54
C ARG A 14 6.36 -9.19 0.07
N ALA A 15 5.05 -9.05 -0.15
CA ALA A 15 4.04 -9.97 0.35
C ALA A 15 4.13 -11.37 -0.27
N MET A 16 4.50 -11.45 -1.54
CA MET A 16 4.72 -12.71 -2.25
C MET A 16 6.10 -13.31 -1.99
N ASN A 17 6.90 -12.74 -1.05
CA ASN A 17 8.26 -13.18 -0.72
C ASN A 17 9.25 -13.20 -1.90
N ILE A 18 9.07 -12.29 -2.86
CA ILE A 18 9.98 -12.15 -3.99
C ILE A 18 11.22 -11.38 -3.56
N ASP A 19 12.38 -12.03 -3.62
CA ASP A 19 13.67 -11.41 -3.25
C ASP A 19 14.40 -10.84 -4.47
N ASN A 20 14.24 -11.48 -5.64
CA ASN A 20 14.90 -11.07 -6.87
C ASN A 20 13.88 -10.99 -8.00
N VAL A 21 13.82 -9.84 -8.65
CA VAL A 21 12.93 -9.61 -9.78
C VAL A 21 13.55 -8.58 -10.72
N ARG A 22 13.30 -8.72 -11.99
CA ARG A 22 13.61 -7.71 -13.00
C ARG A 22 12.30 -7.07 -13.45
N ILE A 23 12.20 -5.76 -13.28
CA ILE A 23 11.05 -4.97 -13.69
C ILE A 23 11.48 -4.03 -14.81
N GLU A 24 10.85 -4.15 -15.96
CA GLU A 24 11.09 -3.28 -17.10
C GLU A 24 9.87 -2.36 -17.29
N ILE A 25 10.12 -1.07 -17.34
CA ILE A 25 9.11 -0.04 -17.59
C ILE A 25 9.61 0.93 -18.65
N ASN A 26 8.70 1.45 -19.45
CA ASN A 26 8.99 2.41 -20.51
C ASN A 26 8.57 3.84 -20.18
N GLY A 27 8.19 4.09 -18.92
CA GLY A 27 7.76 5.40 -18.41
C GLY A 27 8.48 5.80 -17.13
N GLY A 28 8.15 6.96 -16.61
CA GLY A 28 8.69 7.50 -15.35
C GLY A 28 8.00 6.95 -14.10
N GLU A 29 6.89 6.22 -14.24
CA GLU A 29 6.10 5.69 -13.13
C GLU A 29 5.63 4.27 -13.40
N VAL A 30 5.50 3.46 -12.34
CA VAL A 30 4.80 2.19 -12.40
C VAL A 30 3.31 2.45 -12.58
N PRO A 31 2.59 1.73 -13.45
CA PRO A 31 1.15 1.91 -13.61
C PRO A 31 0.40 1.77 -12.30
N ILE A 32 -0.54 2.68 -12.03
CA ILE A 32 -1.36 2.66 -10.81
C ILE A 32 -2.33 1.47 -10.75
N MET A 33 -2.65 0.88 -11.90
CA MET A 33 -3.62 -0.20 -12.07
C MET A 33 -4.99 0.21 -11.51
N ASP A 34 -5.58 -0.58 -10.62
CA ASP A 34 -6.83 -0.26 -9.93
C ASP A 34 -6.62 0.50 -8.60
N GLY A 35 -5.40 0.98 -8.36
CA GLY A 35 -5.03 1.69 -7.14
C GLY A 35 -4.69 0.80 -5.95
N SER A 36 -4.55 -0.51 -6.18
CA SER A 36 -4.20 -1.49 -5.14
C SER A 36 -3.02 -2.38 -5.55
N ALA A 37 -2.54 -3.22 -4.63
CA ALA A 37 -1.54 -4.24 -4.92
C ALA A 37 -2.12 -5.50 -5.61
N GLY A 38 -3.46 -5.64 -5.61
CA GLY A 38 -4.14 -6.84 -6.11
C GLY A 38 -3.78 -7.25 -7.53
N PRO A 39 -3.80 -6.36 -8.53
CA PRO A 39 -3.40 -6.69 -9.91
C PRO A 39 -1.96 -7.19 -10.01
N PHE A 40 -1.04 -6.64 -9.24
CA PHE A 40 0.36 -7.10 -9.21
C PHE A 40 0.48 -8.48 -8.58
N VAL A 41 -0.25 -8.77 -7.50
CA VAL A 41 -0.34 -10.10 -6.89
C VAL A 41 -0.83 -11.12 -7.92
N PHE A 42 -1.91 -10.78 -8.65
CA PHE A 42 -2.45 -11.64 -9.70
C PHE A 42 -1.42 -11.93 -10.80
N LEU A 43 -0.70 -10.92 -11.28
CA LEU A 43 0.35 -11.08 -12.29
C LEU A 43 1.49 -11.96 -11.81
N ILE A 44 1.96 -11.78 -10.56
CA ILE A 44 3.03 -12.59 -9.96
C ILE A 44 2.59 -14.05 -9.83
N GLN A 45 1.37 -14.28 -9.32
CA GLN A 45 0.81 -15.63 -9.19
C GLN A 45 0.64 -16.33 -10.54
N SER A 46 0.19 -15.58 -11.55
CA SER A 46 0.02 -16.12 -12.91
C SER A 46 1.35 -16.46 -13.59
N ALA A 47 2.39 -15.68 -13.33
CA ALA A 47 3.73 -15.95 -13.85
C ALA A 47 4.43 -17.12 -13.16
N GLY A 48 4.04 -17.39 -11.91
CA GLY A 48 4.70 -18.35 -11.04
C GLY A 48 5.95 -17.78 -10.34
N ILE A 49 6.38 -18.47 -9.31
CA ILE A 49 7.54 -18.12 -8.49
C ILE A 49 8.54 -19.27 -8.54
N HIS A 50 9.80 -18.96 -8.79
CA HIS A 50 10.89 -19.92 -8.82
C HIS A 50 11.74 -19.78 -7.55
N GLU A 51 11.86 -20.87 -6.77
CA GLU A 51 12.76 -20.91 -5.63
C GLU A 51 14.21 -21.08 -6.10
N GLN A 52 15.09 -20.26 -5.54
CA GLN A 52 16.52 -20.26 -5.88
C GLN A 52 17.32 -21.04 -4.83
N ASP A 53 18.43 -21.67 -5.26
CA ASP A 53 19.34 -22.41 -4.38
C ASP A 53 20.25 -21.47 -3.55
N ALA A 54 19.66 -20.48 -2.92
CA ALA A 54 20.36 -19.51 -2.10
C ALA A 54 19.57 -19.22 -0.83
N ALA A 55 20.24 -19.28 0.31
CA ALA A 55 19.60 -18.97 1.60
C ALA A 55 19.15 -17.50 1.65
N LYS A 56 17.89 -17.30 2.03
CA LYS A 56 17.33 -15.98 2.24
C LYS A 56 17.98 -15.29 3.43
N LYS A 57 18.29 -14.00 3.28
CA LYS A 57 18.79 -13.17 4.37
C LYS A 57 17.63 -12.53 5.12
N PHE A 58 17.69 -12.58 6.45
CA PHE A 58 16.70 -11.98 7.32
C PHE A 58 17.34 -10.91 8.22
N ILE A 59 16.59 -9.86 8.48
CA ILE A 59 16.91 -8.90 9.54
C ILE A 59 16.10 -9.30 10.77
N ARG A 60 16.80 -9.58 11.88
CA ARG A 60 16.16 -9.87 13.16
C ARG A 60 16.35 -8.70 14.11
N VAL A 61 15.24 -8.11 14.52
CA VAL A 61 15.23 -7.04 15.51
C VAL A 61 15.58 -7.62 16.88
N LYS A 62 16.63 -7.13 17.54
CA LYS A 62 17.12 -7.63 18.84
C LYS A 62 16.65 -6.80 20.02
N GLN A 63 16.40 -5.52 19.77
CA GLN A 63 15.92 -4.56 20.78
C GLN A 63 14.99 -3.55 20.09
N PRO A 64 14.09 -2.90 20.84
CA PRO A 64 13.24 -1.87 20.27
C PRO A 64 14.06 -0.73 19.67
N VAL A 65 13.68 -0.30 18.46
CA VAL A 65 14.25 0.86 17.77
C VAL A 65 13.09 1.73 17.31
N GLN A 66 13.18 3.03 17.58
CA GLN A 66 12.13 3.98 17.28
C GLN A 66 12.71 5.24 16.64
N VAL A 67 11.99 5.79 15.70
CA VAL A 67 12.18 7.15 15.18
C VAL A 67 10.88 7.92 15.34
N GLN A 68 10.99 9.22 15.61
CA GLN A 68 9.84 10.10 15.79
C GLN A 68 10.14 11.45 15.15
N GLU A 69 9.16 11.97 14.42
CA GLU A 69 9.19 13.28 13.82
C GLU A 69 7.83 13.97 14.07
N GLY A 70 7.80 14.90 15.02
CA GLY A 70 6.57 15.54 15.48
C GLY A 70 5.62 14.50 16.09
N ASP A 71 4.43 14.39 15.51
CA ASP A 71 3.38 13.43 15.89
C ASP A 71 3.48 12.07 15.17
N LYS A 72 4.45 11.92 14.27
CA LYS A 72 4.65 10.68 13.51
C LYS A 72 5.72 9.82 14.15
N MET A 73 5.46 8.53 14.26
CA MET A 73 6.37 7.58 14.88
C MET A 73 6.44 6.28 14.06
N ALA A 74 7.66 5.74 13.92
CA ALA A 74 7.87 4.38 13.43
C ALA A 74 8.71 3.62 14.43
N ARG A 75 8.32 2.38 14.76
CA ARG A 75 8.95 1.56 15.77
C ARG A 75 9.10 0.12 15.28
N LEU A 76 10.26 -0.46 15.55
CA LEU A 76 10.54 -1.87 15.36
C LEU A 76 10.73 -2.52 16.72
N GLU A 77 10.13 -3.67 16.92
CA GLU A 77 10.23 -4.45 18.18
C GLU A 77 10.65 -5.89 17.90
N PRO A 78 11.34 -6.56 18.84
CA PRO A 78 11.57 -7.99 18.76
C PRO A 78 10.23 -8.74 18.68
N TYR A 79 10.11 -9.60 17.68
CA TYR A 79 8.92 -10.44 17.47
C TYR A 79 9.33 -11.74 16.76
N ASP A 80 8.69 -12.83 17.10
CA ASP A 80 8.91 -14.11 16.42
C ASP A 80 7.94 -14.26 15.24
N GLY A 81 8.28 -13.60 14.14
CA GLY A 81 7.46 -13.49 12.94
C GLY A 81 7.52 -12.09 12.34
N PHE A 82 6.47 -11.71 11.64
CA PHE A 82 6.29 -10.35 11.13
C PHE A 82 4.88 -9.86 11.44
N ARG A 83 4.77 -8.95 12.39
CA ARG A 83 3.53 -8.25 12.75
C ARG A 83 3.64 -6.80 12.35
N LEU A 84 2.63 -6.32 11.65
CA LEU A 84 2.48 -4.91 11.28
C LEU A 84 1.33 -4.32 12.10
N SER A 85 1.61 -3.23 12.82
CA SER A 85 0.59 -2.38 13.44
C SER A 85 0.67 -1.00 12.77
N PHE A 86 -0.43 -0.51 12.27
CA PHE A 86 -0.50 0.78 11.60
C PHE A 86 -1.68 1.60 12.13
N GLY A 87 -1.43 2.85 12.42
CA GLY A 87 -2.45 3.80 12.88
C GLY A 87 -2.33 5.11 12.12
N ILE A 88 -3.47 5.70 11.82
CA ILE A 88 -3.62 7.02 11.20
C ILE A 88 -4.51 7.90 12.08
N ASP A 89 -4.38 9.22 11.97
CA ASP A 89 -5.27 10.17 12.65
C ASP A 89 -5.70 11.27 11.67
N PHE A 90 -6.55 10.91 10.73
CA PHE A 90 -7.18 11.89 9.86
C PHE A 90 -8.38 12.53 10.53
N LYS A 91 -8.42 13.85 10.55
CA LYS A 91 -9.53 14.62 11.16
C LYS A 91 -10.76 14.72 10.25
N HIS A 92 -10.72 14.07 9.08
CA HIS A 92 -11.81 14.07 8.12
C HIS A 92 -13.02 13.25 8.63
N PRO A 93 -14.26 13.75 8.53
CA PRO A 93 -15.45 13.07 9.09
C PRO A 93 -15.63 11.64 8.60
N VAL A 94 -15.44 11.41 7.30
CA VAL A 94 -15.56 10.07 6.68
C VAL A 94 -14.51 9.10 7.22
N VAL A 95 -13.25 9.54 7.35
CA VAL A 95 -12.18 8.69 7.87
C VAL A 95 -12.36 8.44 9.37
N ARG A 96 -12.90 9.39 10.12
CA ARG A 96 -13.19 9.20 11.54
C ARG A 96 -14.28 8.17 11.82
N SER A 97 -15.18 7.95 10.87
CA SER A 97 -16.25 6.95 10.99
C SER A 97 -15.80 5.55 10.65
N SER A 98 -14.61 5.39 10.05
CA SER A 98 -13.97 4.09 9.78
C SER A 98 -12.91 3.75 10.84
N GLY A 99 -12.43 2.52 10.85
CA GLY A 99 -11.24 2.15 11.64
C GLY A 99 -10.02 2.95 11.21
N GLN A 100 -9.29 3.51 12.17
CA GLN A 100 -8.05 4.25 11.91
C GLN A 100 -6.81 3.50 12.44
N SER A 101 -6.97 2.24 12.79
CA SER A 101 -5.84 1.38 13.20
C SER A 101 -6.09 -0.05 12.76
N ALA A 102 -5.04 -0.70 12.29
CA ALA A 102 -5.05 -2.10 11.89
C ALA A 102 -3.82 -2.82 12.47
N VAL A 103 -4.02 -4.08 12.84
CA VAL A 103 -2.95 -4.96 13.29
C VAL A 103 -3.05 -6.27 12.54
N MET A 104 -1.94 -6.71 11.95
CA MET A 104 -1.90 -7.93 11.16
C MET A 104 -0.67 -8.76 11.48
N ASP A 105 -0.83 -10.04 11.73
CA ASP A 105 0.23 -11.01 11.64
C ASP A 105 0.43 -11.38 10.17
N PHE A 106 1.56 -10.94 9.64
CA PHE A 106 1.79 -10.90 8.21
C PHE A 106 2.18 -12.27 7.64
N SER A 107 1.40 -12.71 6.69
CA SER A 107 1.70 -13.83 5.80
C SER A 107 1.25 -13.48 4.39
N THR A 108 1.72 -14.24 3.38
CA THR A 108 1.22 -14.07 2.01
C THR A 108 -0.30 -14.20 1.96
N THR A 109 -0.86 -15.18 2.67
CA THR A 109 -2.31 -15.41 2.69
C THR A 109 -3.08 -14.26 3.35
N SER A 110 -2.63 -13.78 4.50
CA SER A 110 -3.29 -12.65 5.18
C SER A 110 -3.21 -11.37 4.33
N PHE A 111 -2.06 -11.09 3.73
CA PHE A 111 -1.93 -9.95 2.83
C PHE A 111 -2.90 -10.02 1.64
N VAL A 112 -2.96 -11.17 0.96
CA VAL A 112 -3.83 -11.33 -0.22
C VAL A 112 -5.30 -11.13 0.16
N ARG A 113 -5.73 -11.64 1.32
CA ARG A 113 -7.12 -11.55 1.77
C ARG A 113 -7.51 -10.18 2.33
N GLU A 114 -6.63 -9.57 3.11
CA GLU A 114 -6.98 -8.50 4.03
C GLU A 114 -6.41 -7.14 3.60
N VAL A 115 -5.39 -7.12 2.71
CA VAL A 115 -4.70 -5.87 2.34
C VAL A 115 -4.61 -5.65 0.84
N SER A 116 -4.36 -6.72 0.06
CA SER A 116 -3.92 -6.56 -1.33
C SER A 116 -4.85 -5.72 -2.20
N ARG A 117 -6.13 -5.69 -1.89
CA ARG A 117 -7.17 -4.96 -2.62
C ARG A 117 -7.47 -3.57 -2.04
N ALA A 118 -6.86 -3.21 -0.90
CA ALA A 118 -6.98 -1.86 -0.35
C ALA A 118 -6.40 -0.84 -1.33
N ARG A 119 -7.16 0.21 -1.62
CA ARG A 119 -6.80 1.21 -2.62
C ARG A 119 -6.20 2.45 -1.98
N THR A 120 -5.37 3.13 -2.76
CA THR A 120 -4.98 4.49 -2.46
C THR A 120 -6.23 5.40 -2.40
N PHE A 121 -6.13 6.48 -1.65
CA PHE A 121 -7.22 7.45 -1.52
C PHE A 121 -6.71 8.88 -1.66
N GLY A 122 -7.63 9.79 -1.95
CA GLY A 122 -7.36 11.22 -2.00
C GLY A 122 -8.60 12.04 -1.69
N PHE A 123 -8.40 13.26 -1.20
CA PHE A 123 -9.49 14.21 -1.00
C PHE A 123 -9.74 14.98 -2.28
N MET A 124 -11.01 15.24 -2.60
CA MET A 124 -11.39 15.93 -3.84
C MET A 124 -10.64 17.25 -4.02
N ARG A 125 -10.50 18.05 -2.97
CA ARG A 125 -9.76 19.31 -2.98
C ARG A 125 -8.28 19.14 -3.40
N ASP A 126 -7.65 18.03 -2.98
CA ASP A 126 -6.25 17.75 -3.29
C ASP A 126 -6.10 17.26 -4.74
N VAL A 127 -7.11 16.51 -5.23
CA VAL A 127 -7.20 16.08 -6.63
C VAL A 127 -7.33 17.28 -7.56
N GLU A 128 -8.20 18.24 -7.25
CA GLU A 128 -8.38 19.47 -8.01
C GLU A 128 -7.09 20.30 -8.03
N PHE A 129 -6.44 20.45 -6.87
CA PHE A 129 -5.17 21.13 -6.76
C PHE A 129 -4.06 20.46 -7.60
N MET A 130 -3.94 19.14 -7.55
CA MET A 130 -2.95 18.41 -8.35
C MET A 130 -3.23 18.56 -9.85
N ARG A 131 -4.48 18.42 -10.28
CA ARG A 131 -4.88 18.57 -11.68
C ARG A 131 -4.58 19.97 -12.23
N SER A 132 -4.78 21.02 -11.42
CA SER A 132 -4.43 22.40 -11.82
C SER A 132 -2.92 22.57 -12.10
N ARG A 133 -2.08 21.64 -11.62
CA ARG A 133 -0.63 21.60 -11.83
C ARG A 133 -0.17 20.51 -12.80
N ASN A 134 -1.09 19.92 -13.56
CA ASN A 134 -0.83 18.80 -14.45
C ASN A 134 -0.26 17.56 -13.74
N LEU A 135 -0.65 17.33 -12.48
CA LEU A 135 -0.33 16.16 -11.69
C LEU A 135 -1.56 15.25 -11.55
N ALA A 136 -1.36 13.98 -11.23
CA ALA A 136 -2.41 12.98 -11.05
C ALA A 136 -3.40 12.88 -12.23
N LEU A 137 -2.94 13.10 -13.46
CA LEU A 137 -3.80 13.10 -14.67
C LEU A 137 -4.43 11.74 -14.95
N GLY A 138 -3.78 10.65 -14.53
CA GLY A 138 -4.30 9.28 -14.61
C GLY A 138 -5.25 8.89 -13.47
N GLY A 139 -5.43 9.75 -12.47
CA GLY A 139 -6.32 9.48 -11.34
C GLY A 139 -7.80 9.53 -11.72
N SER A 140 -8.54 8.49 -11.32
CA SER A 140 -9.98 8.36 -11.55
C SER A 140 -10.63 7.62 -10.37
N LEU A 141 -11.96 7.56 -10.34
CA LEU A 141 -12.71 6.74 -9.39
C LEU A 141 -12.46 5.23 -9.57
N ASP A 142 -11.88 4.82 -10.70
CA ASP A 142 -11.55 3.41 -10.95
C ASP A 142 -10.24 2.99 -10.27
N ASN A 143 -9.36 3.94 -9.94
CA ASN A 143 -8.03 3.65 -9.40
C ASN A 143 -7.68 4.40 -8.12
N ALA A 144 -8.62 5.13 -7.53
CA ALA A 144 -8.46 5.78 -6.23
C ALA A 144 -9.80 5.88 -5.51
N VAL A 145 -9.77 5.77 -4.19
CA VAL A 145 -10.90 6.16 -3.35
C VAL A 145 -10.87 7.67 -3.21
N VAL A 146 -11.93 8.34 -3.66
CA VAL A 146 -12.03 9.81 -3.59
C VAL A 146 -13.06 10.20 -2.53
N LEU A 147 -12.65 11.10 -1.64
CA LEU A 147 -13.45 11.59 -0.52
C LEU A 147 -13.78 13.06 -0.74
N ASP A 148 -15.06 13.42 -0.68
CA ASP A 148 -15.47 14.81 -0.47
C ASP A 148 -15.56 15.12 1.05
N GLU A 149 -16.08 16.26 1.42
CA GLU A 149 -16.20 16.67 2.83
C GLU A 149 -17.08 15.73 3.67
N PHE A 150 -17.97 14.94 3.05
CA PHE A 150 -19.03 14.22 3.74
C PHE A 150 -19.07 12.73 3.44
N ARG A 151 -18.54 12.29 2.30
CA ARG A 151 -18.69 10.90 1.83
C ARG A 151 -17.57 10.43 0.92
N VAL A 152 -17.53 9.10 0.73
CA VAL A 152 -16.81 8.44 -0.37
C VAL A 152 -17.59 8.66 -1.67
N LEU A 153 -16.92 9.11 -2.72
CA LEU A 153 -17.53 9.39 -4.02
C LEU A 153 -17.64 8.17 -4.92
N ASN A 154 -16.85 7.13 -4.65
CA ASN A 154 -16.88 5.89 -5.40
C ASN A 154 -18.19 5.13 -5.13
N ASN A 155 -18.87 4.69 -6.17
CA ASN A 155 -20.15 3.97 -6.04
C ASN A 155 -20.02 2.64 -5.27
N GLU A 156 -18.87 1.97 -5.36
CA GLU A 156 -18.60 0.72 -4.65
C GLU A 156 -18.19 0.90 -3.18
N GLY A 157 -18.00 2.15 -2.73
CA GLY A 157 -17.55 2.44 -1.36
C GLY A 157 -16.13 1.98 -1.08
N LEU A 158 -15.87 1.60 0.17
CA LEU A 158 -14.61 1.00 0.61
C LEU A 158 -14.65 -0.51 0.38
N ARG A 159 -13.49 -1.12 0.08
CA ARG A 159 -13.35 -2.57 -0.09
C ARG A 159 -13.15 -3.32 1.23
N TYR A 160 -12.78 -2.58 2.28
CA TYR A 160 -12.60 -3.07 3.64
C TYR A 160 -13.21 -2.04 4.60
N ASP A 161 -13.59 -2.49 5.79
CA ASP A 161 -14.24 -1.64 6.80
C ASP A 161 -13.24 -0.77 7.57
N ASP A 162 -11.93 -1.08 7.51
CA ASP A 162 -10.81 -0.45 8.21
C ASP A 162 -9.65 -0.04 7.28
#